data_eaee001c97f8a77d97aab6e38c7baa0a
#
_entry.id   eaee001c97f8a77d97aab6e38c7baa0a
#
_cell.length_a   1.000
_cell.length_b   1.000
_cell.length_c   1.000
_cell.angle_alpha   90.00
_cell.angle_beta   90.00
_cell.angle_gamma   90.00
#
_symmetry.space_group_name_H-M   'P 1'
#
loop_
_entity.id
_entity.type
_entity.pdbx_description
1 polymer ?
#
loop_
_entity_poly.entity_id
_entity_poly.type
_entity_poly.pdbx_seq_one_letter_code
_entity_poly.pdbx_strand_id
1 'polypeptide(L)'
;YWAGKFDNWFPAKDRSVQEQTIPGPDEDPVHVDWVAVKNKYFTQILTPENGADRCTALAARGAPVQSSFLFLFPRTDHPIARVSASLVLPAYDIAPGQLLVQNATFYIGPKVYAELKANGPHQEDILQLGFWRPIGILILKIMVWIQAHVWPYSYGLAIILLTFLIRIVFWPLNHKSMVSTRHMQEVQPLVAALKEKYKGDPQKQQQEMMALYKEHKINPMGG
;
A
#
# COMPACT_ATOMS: atom_id res chain seq x y z
N TYR A 1 -16.70 0.37 6.29
CA TYR A 1 -15.32 -0.14 6.29
C TYR A 1 -14.85 -0.55 4.88
N TRP A 2 -14.64 0.43 3.97
CA TRP A 2 -14.39 0.13 2.55
C TRP A 2 -13.16 0.85 1.98
N ALA A 3 -12.35 1.51 2.80
CA ALA A 3 -11.17 2.26 2.37
C ALA A 3 -10.14 1.42 1.59
N GLY A 4 -10.10 0.10 1.79
CA GLY A 4 -9.14 -0.78 1.14
C GLY A 4 -9.53 -1.33 -0.24
N LYS A 5 -10.78 -1.21 -0.67
CA LYS A 5 -11.23 -1.81 -1.95
C LYS A 5 -11.00 -0.94 -3.18
N PHE A 6 -10.75 0.35 -3.02
CA PHE A 6 -10.54 1.26 -4.15
C PHE A 6 -9.11 1.31 -4.68
N ASP A 7 -8.15 0.61 -4.08
CA ASP A 7 -6.74 0.72 -4.40
C ASP A 7 -6.34 0.24 -5.79
N ASN A 8 -7.05 -0.73 -6.33
CA ASN A 8 -6.74 -1.33 -7.63
C ASN A 8 -7.85 -1.09 -8.66
N TRP A 9 -8.59 -0.02 -8.51
CA TRP A 9 -9.83 0.21 -9.24
C TRP A 9 -9.66 0.76 -10.66
N PHE A 10 -8.54 0.47 -11.34
CA PHE A 10 -8.42 0.69 -12.78
C PHE A 10 -8.21 -0.62 -13.54
N PRO A 11 -9.19 -1.53 -13.58
CA PRO A 11 -8.97 -2.83 -14.21
C PRO A 11 -9.12 -2.83 -15.73
N ALA A 12 -9.73 -1.86 -16.38
CA ALA A 12 -9.99 -1.96 -17.80
C ALA A 12 -9.30 -0.86 -18.61
N LYS A 13 -8.44 -1.26 -19.54
CA LYS A 13 -7.75 -0.38 -20.49
C LYS A 13 -8.69 0.44 -21.38
N ASP A 14 -9.96 0.02 -21.53
CA ASP A 14 -10.86 0.52 -22.58
C ASP A 14 -12.01 1.42 -22.11
N ARG A 15 -12.17 1.65 -20.79
CA ARG A 15 -13.25 2.52 -20.30
C ARG A 15 -12.75 3.94 -20.04
N SER A 16 -13.34 4.92 -20.74
CA SER A 16 -13.04 6.34 -20.56
C SER A 16 -13.58 6.91 -19.24
N VAL A 17 -14.65 6.33 -18.71
CA VAL A 17 -15.28 6.71 -17.43
C VAL A 17 -15.63 5.45 -16.68
N GLN A 18 -15.34 5.44 -15.37
CA GLN A 18 -15.74 4.38 -14.44
C GLN A 18 -16.48 5.03 -13.27
N GLU A 19 -17.63 4.48 -12.97
CA GLU A 19 -18.45 4.86 -11.82
C GLU A 19 -18.76 3.62 -10.99
N GLN A 20 -18.62 3.73 -9.68
CA GLN A 20 -18.99 2.68 -8.76
C GLN A 20 -19.68 3.26 -7.55
N THR A 21 -20.87 2.77 -7.27
CA THR A 21 -21.63 3.07 -6.05
C THR A 21 -21.49 1.91 -5.08
N ILE A 22 -21.28 2.21 -3.81
CA ILE A 22 -21.12 1.23 -2.73
C ILE A 22 -21.96 1.68 -1.52
N PRO A 23 -22.83 0.83 -1.03
CA PRO A 23 -23.30 -0.42 -1.64
C PRO A 23 -23.94 -0.20 -3.00
N GLY A 24 -24.11 -1.24 -3.81
CA GLY A 24 -24.78 -1.14 -5.11
C GLY A 24 -26.21 -0.61 -4.99
N PRO A 25 -26.83 -0.17 -6.09
CA PRO A 25 -28.18 0.41 -6.06
C PRO A 25 -29.24 -0.56 -5.52
N ASP A 26 -29.04 -1.86 -5.71
CA ASP A 26 -29.97 -2.93 -5.28
C ASP A 26 -29.56 -3.57 -3.92
N GLU A 27 -28.48 -3.07 -3.28
CA GLU A 27 -28.01 -3.56 -1.98
C GLU A 27 -28.54 -2.68 -0.85
N ASP A 28 -28.65 -3.26 0.34
CA ASP A 28 -29.05 -2.52 1.54
C ASP A 28 -28.07 -1.38 1.85
N PRO A 29 -28.57 -0.24 2.37
CA PRO A 29 -27.72 0.87 2.79
C PRO A 29 -26.71 0.44 3.83
N VAL A 30 -25.48 0.93 3.73
CA VAL A 30 -24.40 0.68 4.68
C VAL A 30 -23.93 2.01 5.24
N HIS A 31 -23.77 2.08 6.56
CA HIS A 31 -23.25 3.29 7.17
C HIS A 31 -21.86 3.66 6.66
N VAL A 32 -21.77 4.82 6.02
CA VAL A 32 -20.55 5.37 5.47
C VAL A 32 -20.14 6.58 6.30
N ASP A 33 -19.03 6.45 7.03
CA ASP A 33 -18.53 7.51 7.90
C ASP A 33 -17.90 8.67 7.09
N TRP A 34 -17.17 8.37 6.04
CA TRP A 34 -16.50 9.37 5.22
C TRP A 34 -16.14 8.83 3.82
N VAL A 35 -15.90 9.75 2.92
CA VAL A 35 -15.37 9.45 1.58
C VAL A 35 -14.12 10.29 1.32
N ALA A 36 -13.16 9.73 0.58
CA ALA A 36 -11.93 10.43 0.28
C ALA A 36 -11.50 10.27 -1.18
N VAL A 37 -10.96 11.35 -1.71
CA VAL A 37 -10.19 11.37 -2.96
C VAL A 37 -8.75 11.69 -2.62
N LYS A 38 -7.81 10.91 -3.14
CA LYS A 38 -6.39 11.09 -2.85
C LYS A 38 -5.51 11.02 -4.09
N ASN A 39 -4.40 11.70 -4.01
CA ASN A 39 -3.26 11.47 -4.90
C ASN A 39 -2.07 10.87 -4.12
N LYS A 40 -0.88 10.94 -4.66
CA LYS A 40 0.33 10.42 -3.99
C LYS A 40 0.60 11.11 -2.65
N TYR A 41 0.36 12.42 -2.53
CA TYR A 41 0.78 13.24 -1.39
C TYR A 41 -0.37 13.88 -0.60
N PHE A 42 -1.47 14.20 -1.28
CA PHE A 42 -2.60 14.93 -0.71
C PHE A 42 -3.87 14.09 -0.73
N THR A 43 -4.78 14.44 0.17
CA THR A 43 -6.12 13.86 0.23
C THR A 43 -7.15 14.94 0.50
N GLN A 44 -8.36 14.68 0.02
CA GLN A 44 -9.58 15.42 0.31
C GLN A 44 -10.55 14.42 0.94
N ILE A 45 -11.05 14.74 2.13
CA ILE A 45 -11.94 13.85 2.88
C ILE A 45 -13.20 14.65 3.19
N LEU A 46 -14.34 14.04 2.93
CA LEU A 46 -15.66 14.56 3.31
C LEU A 46 -16.26 13.63 4.35
N THR A 47 -16.56 14.16 5.52
CA THR A 47 -17.12 13.44 6.67
C THR A 47 -18.45 14.09 7.05
N PRO A 48 -19.60 13.49 6.74
CA PRO A 48 -20.88 13.96 7.19
C PRO A 48 -21.05 13.69 8.70
N GLU A 49 -21.71 14.57 9.43
CA GLU A 49 -21.91 14.42 10.88
C GLU A 49 -22.73 13.17 11.24
N ASN A 50 -23.75 12.89 10.46
CA ASN A 50 -24.69 11.78 10.70
C ASN A 50 -24.40 10.54 9.85
N GLY A 51 -23.25 10.49 9.16
CA GLY A 51 -22.95 9.44 8.20
C GLY A 51 -23.74 9.58 6.89
N ALA A 52 -23.55 8.61 6.00
CA ALA A 52 -24.25 8.52 4.73
C ALA A 52 -24.63 7.06 4.45
N ASP A 53 -25.65 6.85 3.61
CA ASP A 53 -26.14 5.53 3.26
C ASP A 53 -25.30 4.85 2.19
N ARG A 54 -24.72 5.64 1.30
CA ARG A 54 -23.96 5.17 0.15
C ARG A 54 -22.84 6.14 -0.22
N CYS A 55 -21.83 5.64 -0.89
CA CYS A 55 -20.82 6.46 -1.54
C CYS A 55 -20.70 6.10 -3.02
N THR A 56 -20.45 7.11 -3.85
CA THR A 56 -20.17 6.91 -5.28
C THR A 56 -18.81 7.45 -5.61
N ALA A 57 -17.98 6.64 -6.24
CA ALA A 57 -16.69 7.05 -6.77
C ALA A 57 -16.75 7.07 -8.29
N LEU A 58 -16.23 8.14 -8.89
CA LEU A 58 -16.16 8.32 -10.31
C LEU A 58 -14.70 8.65 -10.71
N ALA A 59 -14.21 7.93 -11.71
CA ALA A 59 -12.93 8.21 -12.31
C ALA A 59 -13.06 8.31 -13.83
N ALA A 60 -12.61 9.43 -14.38
CA ALA A 60 -12.59 9.68 -15.82
C ALA A 60 -11.15 9.76 -16.32
N ARG A 61 -10.87 9.14 -17.45
CA ARG A 61 -9.57 9.25 -18.14
C ARG A 61 -9.56 10.46 -19.06
N GLY A 62 -8.43 11.15 -19.09
CA GLY A 62 -8.17 12.20 -20.05
C GLY A 62 -7.86 11.67 -21.44
N ALA A 63 -7.75 12.59 -22.39
CA ALA A 63 -7.28 12.28 -23.73
C ALA A 63 -5.90 11.60 -23.68
N PRO A 64 -5.61 10.69 -24.62
CA PRO A 64 -4.29 10.04 -24.70
C PRO A 64 -3.20 11.09 -24.91
N VAL A 65 -2.18 11.05 -24.07
CA VAL A 65 -1.00 11.91 -24.20
C VAL A 65 0.16 11.05 -24.68
N GLN A 66 0.77 11.45 -25.77
CA GLN A 66 2.01 10.82 -26.21
C GLN A 66 3.17 11.36 -25.38
N SER A 67 3.72 10.52 -24.52
CA SER A 67 4.96 10.81 -23.81
C SER A 67 6.08 10.01 -24.42
N SER A 68 7.19 10.66 -24.76
CA SER A 68 8.40 9.99 -25.21
C SER A 68 9.44 10.03 -24.10
N PHE A 69 9.73 8.87 -23.53
CA PHE A 69 10.91 8.74 -22.69
C PHE A 69 12.11 8.51 -23.60
N LEU A 70 13.03 9.45 -23.56
CA LEU A 70 14.29 9.41 -24.32
C LEU A 70 14.14 9.31 -25.87
N PHE A 71 13.14 9.93 -26.48
CA PHE A 71 12.91 9.97 -27.94
C PHE A 71 12.87 8.61 -28.68
N LEU A 72 13.15 7.50 -28.00
CA LEU A 72 13.33 6.18 -28.59
C LEU A 72 12.13 5.24 -28.36
N PHE A 73 11.29 5.52 -27.37
CA PHE A 73 10.14 4.67 -27.05
C PHE A 73 8.88 5.53 -26.87
N PRO A 74 8.06 5.71 -27.91
CA PRO A 74 6.79 6.38 -27.80
C PRO A 74 5.85 5.56 -26.92
N ARG A 75 5.41 6.13 -25.82
CA ARG A 75 4.42 5.55 -24.92
C ARG A 75 3.17 6.40 -24.95
N THR A 76 2.03 5.77 -25.21
CA THR A 76 0.72 6.41 -25.09
C THR A 76 0.20 6.19 -23.69
N ASP A 77 0.20 7.23 -22.88
CA ASP A 77 -0.37 7.21 -21.54
C ASP A 77 -1.77 7.83 -21.57
N HIS A 78 -2.70 7.22 -20.83
CA HIS A 78 -4.03 7.77 -20.59
C HIS A 78 -4.08 8.29 -19.15
N PRO A 79 -3.74 9.56 -18.91
CA PRO A 79 -3.74 10.11 -17.57
C PRO A 79 -5.18 10.14 -17.02
N ILE A 80 -5.30 9.98 -15.72
CA ILE A 80 -6.57 10.22 -15.03
C ILE A 80 -6.82 11.72 -15.06
N ALA A 81 -7.85 12.14 -15.75
CA ALA A 81 -8.20 13.55 -15.86
C ALA A 81 -9.03 14.04 -14.68
N ARG A 82 -9.86 13.17 -14.11
CA ARG A 82 -10.76 13.54 -13.02
C ARG A 82 -11.05 12.33 -12.14
N VAL A 83 -10.99 12.56 -10.83
CA VAL A 83 -11.50 11.63 -9.80
C VAL A 83 -12.43 12.43 -8.91
N SER A 84 -13.61 11.92 -8.65
CA SER A 84 -14.55 12.50 -7.71
C SER A 84 -15.15 11.40 -6.84
N ALA A 85 -15.55 11.79 -5.64
CA ALA A 85 -16.29 10.94 -4.74
C ALA A 85 -17.45 11.75 -4.15
N SER A 86 -18.60 11.11 -4.00
CA SER A 86 -19.80 11.71 -3.45
C SER A 86 -20.43 10.80 -2.42
N LEU A 87 -21.16 11.40 -1.49
CA LEU A 87 -21.95 10.71 -0.49
C LEU A 87 -23.42 10.87 -0.81
N VAL A 88 -24.18 9.81 -0.64
CA VAL A 88 -25.63 9.82 -0.70
C VAL A 88 -26.14 9.76 0.73
N LEU A 89 -26.75 10.86 1.16
CA LEU A 89 -27.33 10.97 2.48
C LEU A 89 -28.68 10.23 2.54
N PRO A 90 -29.15 9.84 3.72
CA PRO A 90 -30.49 9.29 3.91
C PRO A 90 -31.56 10.19 3.33
N ALA A 91 -32.65 9.58 2.88
CA ALA A 91 -33.82 10.34 2.40
C ALA A 91 -34.52 11.01 3.61
N TYR A 92 -34.89 12.27 3.44
CA TYR A 92 -35.62 13.05 4.45
C TYR A 92 -36.90 13.58 3.88
N ASP A 93 -38.01 13.40 4.60
CA ASP A 93 -39.28 14.05 4.29
C ASP A 93 -39.30 15.43 4.97
N ILE A 94 -39.26 16.49 4.16
CA ILE A 94 -39.22 17.87 4.66
C ILE A 94 -40.62 18.49 4.42
N ALA A 95 -41.28 18.86 5.51
CA ALA A 95 -42.58 19.57 5.42
C ALA A 95 -42.39 21.03 4.94
N PRO A 96 -43.38 21.63 4.31
CA PRO A 96 -43.32 23.03 3.87
C PRO A 96 -42.98 23.96 5.04
N GLY A 97 -41.91 24.76 4.91
CA GLY A 97 -41.43 25.68 5.94
C GLY A 97 -40.46 25.09 6.92
N GLN A 98 -40.16 23.77 6.86
CA GLN A 98 -39.16 23.13 7.69
C GLN A 98 -37.77 23.33 7.09
N LEU A 99 -36.76 23.61 7.94
CA LEU A 99 -35.37 23.73 7.58
C LEU A 99 -34.60 22.44 7.97
N LEU A 100 -33.95 21.81 7.03
CA LEU A 100 -33.01 20.71 7.29
C LEU A 100 -31.58 21.26 7.18
N VAL A 101 -30.81 21.14 8.26
CA VAL A 101 -29.40 21.52 8.29
C VAL A 101 -28.57 20.25 8.36
N GLN A 102 -27.67 20.07 7.41
CA GLN A 102 -26.71 18.97 7.36
C GLN A 102 -25.31 19.54 7.51
N ASN A 103 -24.60 19.10 8.53
CA ASN A 103 -23.23 19.50 8.78
C ASN A 103 -22.28 18.43 8.20
N ALA A 104 -21.18 18.88 7.64
CA ALA A 104 -20.12 18.02 7.17
C ALA A 104 -18.75 18.67 7.40
N THR A 105 -17.76 17.86 7.78
CA THR A 105 -16.39 18.28 7.91
C THR A 105 -15.65 17.96 6.61
N PHE A 106 -14.89 18.93 6.11
CA PHE A 106 -14.10 18.77 4.91
C PHE A 106 -12.62 19.00 5.20
N TYR A 107 -11.82 17.95 5.09
CA TYR A 107 -10.37 18.01 5.22
C TYR A 107 -9.70 18.06 3.85
N ILE A 108 -8.83 19.04 3.63
CA ILE A 108 -7.97 19.12 2.45
C ILE A 108 -6.54 19.33 2.95
N GLY A 109 -5.68 18.35 2.74
CA GLY A 109 -4.33 18.46 3.26
C GLY A 109 -3.40 17.34 2.82
N PRO A 110 -2.13 17.40 3.28
CA PRO A 110 -1.16 16.35 3.05
C PRO A 110 -1.56 15.08 3.81
N LYS A 111 -1.14 13.92 3.33
CA LYS A 111 -1.38 12.64 3.99
C LYS A 111 -0.42 12.44 5.17
N VAL A 112 -0.59 13.24 6.21
CA VAL A 112 0.17 13.14 7.46
C VAL A 112 -0.55 12.23 8.43
N TYR A 113 0.10 11.16 8.89
CA TYR A 113 -0.50 10.16 9.77
C TYR A 113 -1.17 10.75 11.02
N ALA A 114 -0.47 11.68 11.69
CA ALA A 114 -0.97 12.29 12.93
C ALA A 114 -2.23 13.14 12.70
N GLU A 115 -2.26 13.91 11.61
CA GLU A 115 -3.40 14.75 11.25
C GLU A 115 -4.60 13.91 10.83
N LEU A 116 -4.39 12.91 9.97
CA LEU A 116 -5.46 12.01 9.55
C LEU A 116 -6.09 11.25 10.71
N LYS A 117 -5.25 10.79 11.66
CA LYS A 117 -5.73 10.12 12.86
C LYS A 117 -6.52 11.03 13.79
N ALA A 118 -6.15 12.30 13.87
CA ALA A 118 -6.84 13.30 14.70
C ALA A 118 -8.15 13.80 14.06
N ASN A 119 -8.24 13.77 12.72
CA ASN A 119 -9.39 14.30 12.00
C ASN A 119 -10.63 13.42 12.08
N GLY A 120 -10.48 12.09 12.24
CA GLY A 120 -11.62 11.20 12.39
C GLY A 120 -11.24 9.72 12.41
N PRO A 121 -12.22 8.84 12.73
CA PRO A 121 -11.98 7.41 12.84
C PRO A 121 -11.54 6.80 11.51
N HIS A 122 -10.49 5.98 11.57
CA HIS A 122 -9.98 5.22 10.44
C HIS A 122 -9.49 6.03 9.23
N GLN A 123 -9.37 7.37 9.34
CA GLN A 123 -8.88 8.19 8.23
C GLN A 123 -7.39 7.98 7.94
N GLU A 124 -6.62 7.52 8.91
CA GLU A 124 -5.24 7.10 8.69
C GLU A 124 -5.09 5.90 7.74
N ASP A 125 -6.17 5.14 7.49
CA ASP A 125 -6.17 4.02 6.55
C ASP A 125 -6.01 4.47 5.08
N ILE A 126 -6.21 5.77 4.82
CA ILE A 126 -5.90 6.41 3.53
C ILE A 126 -4.42 6.24 3.13
N LEU A 127 -3.51 6.05 4.10
CA LEU A 127 -2.09 5.78 3.84
C LEU A 127 -1.83 4.41 3.23
N GLN A 128 -2.80 3.47 3.36
CA GLN A 128 -2.77 2.17 2.70
C GLN A 128 -1.51 1.34 3.00
N LEU A 129 -1.08 1.32 4.24
CA LEU A 129 0.09 0.55 4.68
C LEU A 129 -0.13 -0.97 4.63
N GLY A 130 -1.37 -1.44 4.42
CA GLY A 130 -1.73 -2.84 4.26
C GLY A 130 -1.24 -3.72 5.42
N PHE A 131 -0.77 -4.92 5.10
CA PHE A 131 -0.22 -5.88 6.06
C PHE A 131 0.99 -5.33 6.85
N TRP A 132 1.79 -4.46 6.23
CA TRP A 132 2.97 -3.86 6.84
C TRP A 132 2.68 -2.64 7.72
N ARG A 133 1.39 -2.33 7.96
CA ARG A 133 0.96 -1.18 8.76
C ARG A 133 1.69 -1.03 10.10
N PRO A 134 1.83 -2.07 10.96
CA PRO A 134 2.50 -1.88 12.25
C PRO A 134 3.97 -1.50 12.11
N ILE A 135 4.67 -2.09 11.14
CA ILE A 135 6.07 -1.77 10.85
C ILE A 135 6.19 -0.37 10.24
N GLY A 136 5.31 -0.04 9.29
CA GLY A 136 5.29 1.28 8.66
C GLY A 136 5.05 2.40 9.67
N ILE A 137 4.10 2.23 10.59
CA ILE A 137 3.82 3.21 11.66
C ILE A 137 5.01 3.31 12.63
N LEU A 138 5.66 2.20 12.98
CA LEU A 138 6.83 2.20 13.84
C LEU A 138 7.97 3.00 13.21
N ILE A 139 8.30 2.73 11.95
CA ILE A 139 9.34 3.44 11.20
C ILE A 139 9.01 4.94 11.12
N LEU A 140 7.77 5.28 10.82
CA LEU A 140 7.30 6.67 10.73
C LEU A 140 7.45 7.39 12.07
N LYS A 141 7.06 6.76 13.19
CA LYS A 141 7.22 7.33 14.53
C LYS A 141 8.69 7.57 14.88
N ILE A 142 9.58 6.60 14.58
CA ILE A 142 11.02 6.73 14.80
C ILE A 142 11.56 7.89 13.95
N MET A 143 11.20 7.99 12.69
CA MET A 143 11.64 9.06 11.80
C MET A 143 11.22 10.45 12.30
N VAL A 144 9.96 10.60 12.72
CA VAL A 144 9.42 11.86 13.28
C VAL A 144 10.13 12.17 14.60
N TRP A 145 10.38 11.18 15.45
CA TRP A 145 11.11 11.36 16.70
C TRP A 145 12.56 11.83 16.46
N ILE A 146 13.28 11.22 15.52
CA ILE A 146 14.64 11.64 15.16
C ILE A 146 14.62 13.08 14.63
N GLN A 147 13.69 13.41 13.74
CA GLN A 147 13.56 14.75 13.17
C GLN A 147 13.28 15.80 14.25
N ALA A 148 12.49 15.47 15.26
CA ALA A 148 12.16 16.41 16.33
C ALA A 148 13.30 16.63 17.33
N HIS A 149 14.14 15.60 17.61
CA HIS A 149 15.10 15.63 18.71
C HIS A 149 16.56 15.79 18.28
N VAL A 150 16.93 15.22 17.11
CA VAL A 150 18.35 15.20 16.70
C VAL A 150 18.74 16.44 15.90
N TRP A 151 17.89 16.83 14.94
CA TRP A 151 18.12 18.05 14.15
C TRP A 151 16.78 18.59 13.70
N PRO A 152 16.22 19.56 14.39
CA PRO A 152 14.91 20.11 14.04
C PRO A 152 14.94 20.65 12.61
N TYR A 153 13.88 20.32 11.86
CA TYR A 153 13.63 20.75 10.48
C TYR A 153 14.39 20.01 9.36
N SER A 154 15.25 19.01 9.63
CA SER A 154 15.94 18.27 8.58
C SER A 154 15.46 16.81 8.45
N TYR A 155 14.48 16.58 7.57
CA TYR A 155 14.08 15.22 7.21
C TYR A 155 15.18 14.42 6.50
N GLY A 156 16.09 15.11 5.78
CA GLY A 156 17.22 14.45 5.12
C GLY A 156 18.13 13.74 6.11
N LEU A 157 18.52 14.43 7.19
CA LEU A 157 19.34 13.83 8.25
C LEU A 157 18.58 12.72 8.99
N ALA A 158 17.29 12.92 9.25
CA ALA A 158 16.46 11.90 9.88
C ALA A 158 16.41 10.59 9.06
N ILE A 159 16.33 10.68 7.72
CA ILE A 159 16.36 9.52 6.83
C ILE A 159 17.72 8.82 6.88
N ILE A 160 18.83 9.56 6.89
CA ILE A 160 20.18 8.99 6.97
C ILE A 160 20.35 8.23 8.30
N LEU A 161 19.99 8.86 9.41
CA LEU A 161 20.08 8.24 10.74
C LEU A 161 19.18 7.02 10.88
N LEU A 162 17.95 7.11 10.39
CA LEU A 162 17.01 5.98 10.36
C LEU A 162 17.59 4.82 9.55
N THR A 163 18.14 5.11 8.37
CA THR A 163 18.76 4.09 7.51
C THR A 163 19.93 3.42 8.20
N PHE A 164 20.77 4.20 8.90
CA PHE A 164 21.89 3.69 9.67
C PHE A 164 21.43 2.81 10.83
N LEU A 165 20.41 3.24 11.57
CA LEU A 165 19.82 2.47 12.67
C LEU A 165 19.25 1.13 12.17
N ILE A 166 18.49 1.14 11.09
CA ILE A 166 17.94 -0.07 10.47
C ILE A 166 19.10 -1.01 10.07
N ARG A 167 20.17 -0.47 9.49
CA ARG A 167 21.32 -1.24 9.06
C ARG A 167 22.05 -1.92 10.23
N ILE A 168 22.18 -1.23 11.37
CA ILE A 168 22.75 -1.80 12.60
C ILE A 168 21.86 -2.92 13.13
N VAL A 169 20.56 -2.69 13.23
CA VAL A 169 19.60 -3.69 13.73
C VAL A 169 19.61 -4.96 12.87
N PHE A 170 19.64 -4.81 11.55
CA PHE A 170 19.63 -5.94 10.61
C PHE A 170 21.05 -6.50 10.32
N TRP A 171 22.12 -5.87 10.82
CA TRP A 171 23.47 -6.33 10.56
C TRP A 171 23.73 -7.78 10.99
N PRO A 172 23.35 -8.23 12.22
CA PRO A 172 23.55 -9.62 12.62
C PRO A 172 22.75 -10.62 11.76
N LEU A 173 21.56 -10.22 11.31
CA LEU A 173 20.74 -11.06 10.42
C LEU A 173 21.38 -11.17 9.04
N ASN A 174 21.81 -10.06 8.46
CA ASN A 174 22.50 -10.03 7.17
C ASN A 174 23.81 -10.81 7.22
N HIS A 175 24.57 -10.71 8.33
CA HIS A 175 25.81 -11.47 8.48
C HIS A 175 25.54 -12.98 8.47
N LYS A 176 24.55 -13.46 9.23
CA LYS A 176 24.14 -14.87 9.23
C LYS A 176 23.68 -15.34 7.85
N SER A 177 22.89 -14.53 7.15
CA SER A 177 22.44 -14.81 5.77
C SER A 177 23.64 -14.93 4.81
N MET A 178 24.61 -14.01 4.88
CA MET A 178 25.82 -14.06 4.07
C MET A 178 26.65 -15.34 4.31
N VAL A 179 26.81 -15.75 5.57
CA VAL A 179 27.52 -16.99 5.92
C VAL A 179 26.78 -18.20 5.37
N SER A 180 25.46 -18.25 5.53
CA SER A 180 24.62 -19.32 4.97
C SER A 180 24.74 -19.39 3.44
N THR A 181 24.74 -18.25 2.76
CA THR A 181 24.89 -18.17 1.29
C THR A 181 26.26 -18.66 0.83
N ARG A 182 27.34 -18.34 1.56
CA ARG A 182 28.69 -18.84 1.26
C ARG A 182 28.76 -20.37 1.40
N HIS A 183 28.24 -20.93 2.49
CA HIS A 183 28.19 -22.39 2.66
C HIS A 183 27.36 -23.04 1.54
N MET A 184 26.27 -22.40 1.11
CA MET A 184 25.48 -22.89 -0.02
C MET A 184 26.31 -22.92 -1.32
N GLN A 185 27.13 -21.89 -1.58
CA GLN A 185 28.01 -21.82 -2.76
C GLN A 185 29.09 -22.90 -2.74
N GLU A 186 29.67 -23.20 -1.57
CA GLU A 186 30.67 -24.26 -1.43
C GLU A 186 30.12 -25.65 -1.75
N VAL A 187 28.84 -25.89 -1.47
CA VAL A 187 28.17 -27.17 -1.71
C VAL A 187 27.55 -27.26 -3.11
N GLN A 188 27.47 -26.16 -3.86
CA GLN A 188 26.91 -26.14 -5.22
C GLN A 188 27.51 -27.18 -6.17
N PRO A 189 28.88 -27.38 -6.23
CA PRO A 189 29.45 -28.42 -7.11
C PRO A 189 29.01 -29.82 -6.71
N LEU A 190 28.85 -30.11 -5.41
CA LEU A 190 28.35 -31.40 -4.93
C LEU A 190 26.88 -31.62 -5.31
N VAL A 191 26.06 -30.59 -5.20
CA VAL A 191 24.67 -30.59 -5.65
C VAL A 191 24.58 -30.82 -7.14
N ALA A 192 25.46 -30.24 -7.95
CA ALA A 192 25.50 -30.45 -9.40
C ALA A 192 25.87 -31.90 -9.76
N ALA A 193 26.89 -32.46 -9.11
CA ALA A 193 27.28 -33.87 -9.29
C ALA A 193 26.16 -34.84 -8.87
N LEU A 194 25.46 -34.52 -7.79
CA LEU A 194 24.34 -35.34 -7.28
C LEU A 194 23.15 -35.28 -8.23
N LYS A 195 22.83 -34.12 -8.80
CA LYS A 195 21.79 -33.98 -9.83
C LYS A 195 22.09 -34.78 -11.10
N GLU A 196 23.33 -34.84 -11.46
CA GLU A 196 23.79 -35.62 -12.65
C GLU A 196 23.71 -37.11 -12.38
N LYS A 197 24.13 -37.56 -11.18
CA LYS A 197 24.09 -38.95 -10.74
C LYS A 197 22.69 -39.55 -10.67
N TYR A 198 21.70 -38.76 -10.25
CA TYR A 198 20.32 -39.22 -10.07
C TYR A 198 19.34 -38.61 -11.06
N LYS A 199 19.78 -38.34 -12.29
CA LYS A 199 19.01 -37.70 -13.37
C LYS A 199 17.72 -38.42 -13.75
N GLY A 200 17.59 -39.75 -13.42
CA GLY A 200 16.41 -40.56 -13.69
C GLY A 200 15.46 -40.77 -12.54
N ASP A 201 15.80 -40.33 -11.31
CA ASP A 201 14.99 -40.60 -10.11
C ASP A 201 14.87 -39.31 -9.27
N PRO A 202 13.83 -38.50 -9.53
CA PRO A 202 13.64 -37.20 -8.82
C PRO A 202 13.41 -37.38 -7.31
N GLN A 203 12.85 -38.53 -6.86
CA GLN A 203 12.64 -38.75 -5.43
C GLN A 203 13.95 -39.02 -4.69
N LYS A 204 14.82 -39.87 -5.23
CA LYS A 204 16.17 -40.09 -4.67
C LYS A 204 17.02 -38.83 -4.73
N GLN A 205 16.94 -38.07 -5.82
CA GLN A 205 17.63 -36.81 -5.97
C GLN A 205 17.29 -35.83 -4.84
N GLN A 206 15.99 -35.71 -4.51
CA GLN A 206 15.54 -34.83 -3.44
C GLN A 206 15.94 -35.32 -2.05
N GLN A 207 15.90 -36.63 -1.79
CA GLN A 207 16.34 -37.23 -0.54
C GLN A 207 17.83 -37.02 -0.30
N GLU A 208 18.66 -37.35 -1.28
CA GLU A 208 20.11 -37.19 -1.20
C GLU A 208 20.53 -35.71 -1.10
N MET A 209 19.82 -34.81 -1.77
CA MET A 209 20.04 -33.38 -1.67
C MET A 209 19.73 -32.86 -0.26
N MET A 210 18.65 -33.34 0.38
CA MET A 210 18.33 -33.01 1.76
C MET A 210 19.35 -33.61 2.76
N ALA A 211 19.86 -34.82 2.49
CA ALA A 211 20.90 -35.44 3.29
C ALA A 211 22.20 -34.65 3.20
N LEU A 212 22.61 -34.22 2.01
CA LEU A 212 23.77 -33.38 1.76
C LEU A 212 23.69 -32.05 2.51
N TYR A 213 22.54 -31.37 2.46
CA TYR A 213 22.32 -30.12 3.20
C TYR A 213 22.38 -30.33 4.71
N LYS A 214 21.85 -31.44 5.23
CA LYS A 214 21.96 -31.80 6.66
C LYS A 214 23.40 -32.08 7.09
N GLU A 215 24.14 -32.83 6.30
CA GLU A 215 25.54 -33.16 6.55
C GLU A 215 26.43 -31.91 6.65
N HIS A 216 26.20 -30.96 5.74
CA HIS A 216 26.90 -29.67 5.71
C HIS A 216 26.27 -28.60 6.61
N LYS A 217 25.26 -28.96 7.44
CA LYS A 217 24.53 -28.02 8.34
C LYS A 217 23.98 -26.76 7.62
N ILE A 218 23.59 -26.92 6.37
CA ILE A 218 23.02 -25.84 5.56
C ILE A 218 21.51 -25.86 5.67
N ASN A 219 20.94 -24.72 6.04
CA ASN A 219 19.49 -24.53 5.98
C ASN A 219 19.11 -23.88 4.66
N PRO A 220 18.47 -24.59 3.71
CA PRO A 220 18.10 -24.03 2.42
C PRO A 220 17.06 -22.90 2.50
N MET A 221 16.36 -22.79 3.64
CA MET A 221 15.39 -21.73 3.90
C MET A 221 15.96 -20.55 4.73
N GLY A 222 17.23 -20.57 5.07
CA GLY A 222 17.84 -19.59 5.98
C GLY A 222 18.58 -18.43 5.29
N GLY A 223 18.44 -18.29 3.97
CA GLY A 223 19.07 -17.24 3.16
C GLY A 223 18.12 -16.12 2.78
#